data_f5242f1cc2a47b110ba4fbd33843b4a9
#
_entry.id   f5242f1cc2a47b110ba4fbd33843b4a9
#
_cell.length_a   1.000
_cell.length_b   1.000
_cell.length_c   1.000
_cell.angle_alpha   90.00
_cell.angle_beta   90.00
_cell.angle_gamma   90.00
#
_symmetry.space_group_name_H-M   'P 1'
#
loop_
_entity.id
_entity.type
_entity.pdbx_description
1 polymer ?
#
loop_
_entity_poly.entity_id
_entity_poly.type
_entity_poly.pdbx_seq_one_letter_code
_entity_poly.pdbx_strand_id
1 'polypeptide(L)'
;MTTLPTTTSDVRKDPWLDTVVHVVASRQQRPNLPSDSCPFCVGGIEAAEPYTVKVIPNRWPPMPNDRCEVVLYSSNHHARLATLDSDNLVQLVNTWAARSEVLGSRKDVDYVVIFENSGREVGATIDHPHGQIYAFDHVPDRPRRRLAAGWKPDSTSERLIVESDGWVATVPSTSPYPLAVEITPVERESDLVSLDTQQRTAFGNILQDVLRRIECFYGEPAPTMMWFNQRPMVSDKRASEIEGYNDAWFNVEIVSPWRAPNVMRYIAAAEVATNEFFIPVVPEELAAKLRGAVPPQSTPPTR
;
A
#
# COMPACT_ATOMS: atom_id res chain seq x y z
N MET A 1 13.66 5.56 -29.65
CA MET A 1 12.52 6.01 -28.82
C MET A 1 11.36 5.07 -29.10
N THR A 2 11.12 4.11 -28.25
CA THR A 2 9.97 3.21 -28.38
C THR A 2 8.77 3.98 -27.84
N THR A 3 7.83 4.35 -28.68
CA THR A 3 6.58 4.98 -28.30
C THR A 3 5.87 4.04 -27.34
N LEU A 4 5.57 4.53 -26.10
CA LEU A 4 4.75 3.80 -25.15
C LEU A 4 3.38 3.52 -25.80
N PRO A 5 2.82 2.32 -25.65
CA PRO A 5 1.50 2.02 -26.21
C PRO A 5 0.46 2.95 -25.57
N THR A 6 -0.36 3.58 -26.42
CA THR A 6 -1.47 4.39 -25.94
C THR A 6 -2.44 3.47 -25.21
N THR A 7 -2.54 3.62 -23.90
CA THR A 7 -3.44 2.79 -23.09
C THR A 7 -4.87 3.30 -23.26
N THR A 8 -5.69 2.57 -23.99
CA THR A 8 -7.14 2.72 -23.94
C THR A 8 -7.64 1.72 -22.90
N SER A 9 -8.14 2.20 -21.76
CA SER A 9 -8.83 1.33 -20.82
C SER A 9 -10.31 1.29 -21.18
N ASP A 10 -10.83 0.08 -21.41
CA ASP A 10 -12.26 -0.19 -21.49
C ASP A 10 -12.74 -0.50 -20.07
N VAL A 11 -13.50 0.40 -19.47
CA VAL A 11 -14.01 0.25 -18.11
C VAL A 11 -15.40 -0.36 -18.18
N ARG A 12 -15.55 -1.54 -17.59
CA ARG A 12 -16.81 -2.28 -17.53
C ARG A 12 -17.31 -2.39 -16.11
N LYS A 13 -18.61 -2.29 -15.94
CA LYS A 13 -19.27 -2.47 -14.64
C LYS A 13 -20.22 -3.66 -14.72
N ASP A 14 -20.08 -4.59 -13.77
CA ASP A 14 -21.04 -5.67 -13.59
C ASP A 14 -22.39 -5.09 -13.16
N PRO A 15 -23.48 -5.33 -13.88
CA PRO A 15 -24.77 -4.71 -13.59
C PRO A 15 -25.47 -5.29 -12.35
N TRP A 16 -25.02 -6.43 -11.82
CA TRP A 16 -25.61 -7.09 -10.65
C TRP A 16 -24.79 -6.88 -9.37
N LEU A 17 -23.45 -6.87 -9.50
CA LEU A 17 -22.54 -6.80 -8.35
C LEU A 17 -21.81 -5.46 -8.21
N ASP A 18 -22.05 -4.53 -9.13
CA ASP A 18 -21.36 -3.23 -9.21
C ASP A 18 -19.83 -3.32 -9.35
N THR A 19 -19.30 -4.51 -9.58
CA THR A 19 -17.85 -4.71 -9.75
C THR A 19 -17.34 -3.99 -10.99
N VAL A 20 -16.31 -3.16 -10.83
CA VAL A 20 -15.66 -2.43 -11.91
C VAL A 20 -14.44 -3.21 -12.40
N VAL A 21 -14.36 -3.42 -13.71
CA VAL A 21 -13.26 -4.10 -14.37
C VAL A 21 -12.63 -3.19 -15.43
N HIS A 22 -11.35 -2.93 -15.31
CA HIS A 22 -10.54 -2.25 -16.32
C HIS A 22 -9.96 -3.29 -17.28
N VAL A 23 -10.46 -3.33 -18.51
CA VAL A 23 -9.93 -4.22 -19.56
C VAL A 23 -8.77 -3.51 -20.25
N VAL A 24 -7.55 -3.97 -19.98
CA VAL A 24 -6.30 -3.36 -20.46
C VAL A 24 -5.50 -4.41 -21.24
N ALA A 25 -5.84 -4.61 -22.52
CA ALA A 25 -5.27 -5.66 -23.36
C ALA A 25 -3.74 -5.55 -23.52
N SER A 26 -3.20 -4.34 -23.52
CA SER A 26 -1.75 -4.09 -23.63
C SER A 26 -0.95 -4.72 -22.46
N ARG A 27 -1.56 -4.93 -21.32
CA ARG A 27 -0.91 -5.56 -20.14
C ARG A 27 -0.66 -7.06 -20.32
N GLN A 28 -1.31 -7.71 -21.28
CA GLN A 28 -1.04 -9.12 -21.60
C GLN A 28 0.41 -9.33 -22.08
N GLN A 29 1.03 -8.30 -22.64
CA GLN A 29 2.41 -8.34 -23.13
C GLN A 29 3.43 -7.91 -22.07
N ARG A 30 2.97 -7.59 -20.84
CA ARG A 30 3.86 -7.23 -19.74
C ARG A 30 4.80 -8.39 -19.42
N PRO A 31 6.13 -8.20 -19.44
CA PRO A 31 7.07 -9.23 -19.01
C PRO A 31 6.82 -9.60 -17.53
N ASN A 32 6.73 -10.89 -17.23
CA ASN A 32 6.54 -11.35 -15.85
C ASN A 32 7.82 -11.30 -15.02
N LEU A 33 8.98 -11.28 -15.68
CA LEU A 33 10.29 -11.19 -15.01
C LEU A 33 11.26 -10.44 -15.93
N PRO A 34 12.15 -9.58 -15.39
CA PRO A 34 13.29 -9.06 -16.17
C PRO A 34 14.22 -10.21 -16.51
N SER A 35 14.67 -10.28 -17.77
CA SER A 35 15.43 -11.43 -18.25
C SER A 35 16.88 -11.46 -17.73
N ASP A 36 17.61 -10.34 -17.68
CA ASP A 36 19.05 -10.35 -17.41
C ASP A 36 19.57 -9.18 -16.56
N SER A 37 18.78 -8.11 -16.36
CA SER A 37 19.16 -6.97 -15.53
C SER A 37 17.93 -6.29 -14.92
N CYS A 38 18.04 -5.84 -13.68
CA CYS A 38 16.98 -5.11 -13.03
C CYS A 38 16.81 -3.72 -13.68
N PRO A 39 15.61 -3.36 -14.17
CA PRO A 39 15.40 -2.06 -14.79
C PRO A 39 15.51 -0.88 -13.81
N PHE A 40 15.38 -1.14 -12.50
CA PHE A 40 15.36 -0.15 -11.42
C PHE A 40 16.73 0.05 -10.76
N CYS A 41 17.69 -0.84 -10.98
CA CYS A 41 19.07 -0.63 -10.54
C CYS A 41 19.71 0.54 -11.28
N VAL A 42 20.70 1.16 -10.66
CA VAL A 42 21.53 2.21 -11.29
C VAL A 42 22.13 1.68 -12.59
N GLY A 43 22.00 2.42 -13.67
CA GLY A 43 22.37 2.00 -15.02
C GLY A 43 21.26 1.22 -15.75
N GLY A 44 20.17 0.86 -15.09
CA GLY A 44 19.00 0.24 -15.70
C GLY A 44 18.18 1.23 -16.53
N ILE A 45 17.27 0.70 -17.36
CA ILE A 45 16.50 1.51 -18.32
C ILE A 45 15.58 2.54 -17.68
N GLU A 46 15.20 2.36 -16.40
CA GLU A 46 14.36 3.29 -15.64
C GLU A 46 15.17 4.16 -14.68
N ALA A 47 16.44 3.81 -14.42
CA ALA A 47 17.29 4.47 -13.43
C ALA A 47 18.74 4.59 -13.93
N ALA A 48 18.98 5.47 -14.92
CA ALA A 48 20.31 5.68 -15.47
C ALA A 48 21.31 6.21 -14.43
N GLU A 49 20.84 7.05 -13.50
CA GLU A 49 21.67 7.72 -12.49
C GLU A 49 21.32 7.24 -11.08
N PRO A 50 22.25 7.37 -10.10
CA PRO A 50 21.99 7.10 -8.69
C PRO A 50 20.83 7.92 -8.14
N TYR A 51 20.07 7.34 -7.23
CA TYR A 51 18.92 7.99 -6.57
C TYR A 51 18.76 7.47 -5.13
N THR A 52 18.11 8.25 -4.28
CA THR A 52 17.63 7.81 -2.96
C THR A 52 16.19 7.30 -3.09
N VAL A 53 15.28 8.16 -3.54
CA VAL A 53 13.91 7.82 -3.93
C VAL A 53 13.67 8.36 -5.34
N LYS A 54 13.01 7.58 -6.19
CA LYS A 54 12.75 8.01 -7.57
C LYS A 54 11.32 7.67 -7.98
N VAL A 55 10.64 8.64 -8.59
CA VAL A 55 9.32 8.45 -9.19
C VAL A 55 9.47 8.36 -10.71
N ILE A 56 8.83 7.36 -11.29
CA ILE A 56 8.82 7.16 -12.75
C ILE A 56 7.39 6.87 -13.23
N PRO A 57 7.02 7.21 -14.46
CA PRO A 57 5.77 6.77 -15.05
C PRO A 57 5.70 5.24 -15.10
N ASN A 58 4.52 4.67 -14.85
CA ASN A 58 4.35 3.22 -15.01
C ASN A 58 4.39 2.89 -16.51
N ARG A 59 5.34 2.07 -16.94
CA ARG A 59 5.50 1.66 -18.36
C ARG A 59 4.30 0.86 -18.88
N TRP A 60 3.57 0.18 -18.00
CA TRP A 60 2.40 -0.64 -18.33
C TRP A 60 1.18 -0.17 -17.54
N PRO A 61 0.76 1.11 -17.72
CA PRO A 61 -0.26 1.70 -16.89
C PRO A 61 -1.62 1.02 -17.11
N PRO A 62 -2.40 0.72 -16.06
CA PRO A 62 -3.78 0.24 -16.23
C PRO A 62 -4.76 1.35 -16.58
N MET A 63 -4.39 2.61 -16.37
CA MET A 63 -5.22 3.77 -16.63
C MET A 63 -4.48 4.76 -17.56
N PRO A 64 -5.19 5.52 -18.40
CA PRO A 64 -4.61 6.51 -19.31
C PRO A 64 -4.14 7.78 -18.57
N ASN A 65 -3.59 8.72 -19.32
CA ASN A 65 -3.30 10.10 -18.91
C ASN A 65 -2.28 10.24 -17.79
N ASP A 66 -1.23 9.40 -17.75
CA ASP A 66 -0.15 9.45 -16.75
C ASP A 66 -0.66 9.43 -15.30
N ARG A 67 -1.73 8.66 -15.06
CA ARG A 67 -2.34 8.47 -13.74
C ARG A 67 -1.74 7.31 -12.94
N CYS A 68 -0.68 6.70 -13.44
CA CYS A 68 -0.02 5.56 -12.82
C CYS A 68 1.47 5.78 -12.73
N GLU A 69 1.99 5.77 -11.51
CA GLU A 69 3.40 5.98 -11.21
C GLU A 69 3.99 4.77 -10.49
N VAL A 70 5.30 4.60 -10.62
CA VAL A 70 6.10 3.68 -9.82
C VAL A 70 7.05 4.50 -8.97
N VAL A 71 7.14 4.19 -7.69
CA VAL A 71 8.05 4.83 -6.73
C VAL A 71 9.12 3.83 -6.35
N LEU A 72 10.36 4.09 -6.72
CA LEU A 72 11.53 3.30 -6.34
C LEU A 72 12.02 3.80 -4.98
N TYR A 73 12.13 2.90 -4.01
CA TYR A 73 12.39 3.26 -2.62
C TYR A 73 13.85 3.47 -2.28
N SER A 74 14.74 2.84 -3.04
CA SER A 74 16.18 2.90 -2.86
C SER A 74 16.89 2.45 -4.12
N SER A 75 18.08 2.95 -4.38
CA SER A 75 18.95 2.40 -5.44
C SER A 75 19.59 1.05 -5.07
N ASN A 76 19.52 0.65 -3.80
CA ASN A 76 19.96 -0.67 -3.35
C ASN A 76 18.90 -1.72 -3.69
N HIS A 77 19.25 -2.64 -4.59
CA HIS A 77 18.38 -3.72 -5.06
C HIS A 77 17.84 -4.63 -3.93
N HIS A 78 18.63 -4.82 -2.89
CA HIS A 78 18.30 -5.73 -1.78
C HIS A 78 17.69 -5.03 -0.56
N ALA A 79 17.49 -3.72 -0.63
CA ALA A 79 16.76 -3.02 0.43
C ALA A 79 15.30 -3.45 0.45
N ARG A 80 14.66 -3.30 1.60
CA ARG A 80 13.22 -3.47 1.80
C ARG A 80 12.70 -2.30 2.61
N LEU A 81 11.43 -1.98 2.53
CA LEU A 81 10.83 -0.90 3.32
C LEU A 81 11.14 -1.07 4.82
N ALA A 82 11.13 -2.31 5.31
CA ALA A 82 11.51 -2.67 6.68
C ALA A 82 12.96 -2.33 7.05
N THR A 83 13.86 -2.17 6.08
CA THR A 83 15.31 -2.00 6.29
C THR A 83 15.89 -0.70 5.76
N LEU A 84 15.06 0.21 5.24
CA LEU A 84 15.51 1.55 4.85
C LEU A 84 16.12 2.29 6.05
N ASP A 85 17.15 3.09 5.80
CA ASP A 85 17.63 4.05 6.80
C ASP A 85 16.60 5.17 7.03
N SER A 86 16.74 5.89 8.14
CA SER A 86 15.77 6.90 8.56
C SER A 86 15.61 8.03 7.54
N ASP A 87 16.69 8.48 6.92
CA ASP A 87 16.65 9.60 5.98
C ASP A 87 15.93 9.19 4.70
N ASN A 88 16.21 7.99 4.21
CA ASN A 88 15.53 7.42 3.05
C ASN A 88 14.04 7.19 3.32
N LEU A 89 13.70 6.68 4.51
CA LEU A 89 12.31 6.47 4.91
C LEU A 89 11.53 7.79 4.97
N VAL A 90 12.08 8.83 5.58
CA VAL A 90 11.47 10.17 5.63
C VAL A 90 11.30 10.74 4.23
N GLN A 91 12.31 10.62 3.37
CA GLN A 91 12.21 11.05 1.98
C GLN A 91 11.12 10.31 1.21
N LEU A 92 10.98 9.00 1.43
CA LEU A 92 9.95 8.17 0.80
C LEU A 92 8.55 8.62 1.21
N VAL A 93 8.28 8.80 2.51
CA VAL A 93 6.97 9.25 3.02
C VAL A 93 6.63 10.63 2.47
N ASN A 94 7.59 11.57 2.46
CA ASN A 94 7.41 12.88 1.86
C ASN A 94 7.16 12.81 0.34
N THR A 95 7.81 11.87 -0.36
CA THR A 95 7.55 11.64 -1.79
C THR A 95 6.13 11.14 -2.02
N TRP A 96 5.63 10.19 -1.22
CA TRP A 96 4.24 9.73 -1.31
C TRP A 96 3.24 10.88 -1.08
N ALA A 97 3.48 11.73 -0.07
CA ALA A 97 2.63 12.90 0.21
C ALA A 97 2.63 13.89 -0.96
N ALA A 98 3.81 14.29 -1.45
CA ALA A 98 3.96 15.22 -2.56
C ALA A 98 3.33 14.69 -3.86
N ARG A 99 3.48 13.37 -4.15
CA ARG A 99 2.85 12.78 -5.34
C ARG A 99 1.33 12.69 -5.21
N SER A 100 0.83 12.38 -4.00
CA SER A 100 -0.62 12.41 -3.73
C SER A 100 -1.21 13.79 -3.97
N GLU A 101 -0.53 14.84 -3.51
CA GLU A 101 -0.95 16.22 -3.74
C GLU A 101 -0.95 16.59 -5.22
N VAL A 102 0.14 16.29 -5.93
CA VAL A 102 0.27 16.61 -7.37
C VAL A 102 -0.77 15.86 -8.21
N LEU A 103 -0.97 14.57 -7.98
CA LEU A 103 -1.96 13.79 -8.71
C LEU A 103 -3.39 14.18 -8.31
N GLY A 104 -3.63 14.39 -7.00
CA GLY A 104 -4.94 14.76 -6.48
C GLY A 104 -5.40 16.17 -6.86
N SER A 105 -4.46 17.08 -7.20
CA SER A 105 -4.81 18.42 -7.70
C SER A 105 -5.32 18.43 -9.14
N ARG A 106 -5.25 17.32 -9.86
CA ARG A 106 -5.70 17.20 -11.24
C ARG A 106 -7.22 17.17 -11.32
N LYS A 107 -7.79 17.82 -12.32
CA LYS A 107 -9.25 17.87 -12.55
C LYS A 107 -9.86 16.52 -12.97
N ASP A 108 -9.03 15.61 -13.47
CA ASP A 108 -9.41 14.26 -13.92
C ASP A 108 -9.08 13.20 -12.87
N VAL A 109 -8.87 13.59 -11.60
CA VAL A 109 -8.57 12.69 -10.49
C VAL A 109 -9.48 12.99 -9.30
N ASP A 110 -10.07 11.93 -8.75
CA ASP A 110 -10.92 11.97 -7.56
C ASP A 110 -10.33 11.20 -6.38
N TYR A 111 -9.51 10.21 -6.65
CA TYR A 111 -8.94 9.35 -5.61
C TYR A 111 -7.53 8.90 -5.96
N VAL A 112 -6.62 8.98 -5.00
CA VAL A 112 -5.23 8.52 -5.14
C VAL A 112 -5.01 7.33 -4.21
N VAL A 113 -4.51 6.23 -4.77
CA VAL A 113 -4.12 5.02 -4.02
C VAL A 113 -2.62 4.84 -4.11
N ILE A 114 -1.95 4.81 -2.96
CA ILE A 114 -0.57 4.36 -2.82
C ILE A 114 -0.63 2.89 -2.42
N PHE A 115 0.15 2.04 -3.05
CA PHE A 115 0.19 0.63 -2.70
C PHE A 115 1.54 -0.02 -3.02
N GLU A 116 1.82 -1.11 -2.33
CA GLU A 116 2.98 -1.96 -2.56
C GLU A 116 2.55 -3.42 -2.62
N ASN A 117 3.13 -4.17 -3.55
CA ASN A 117 3.16 -5.62 -3.54
C ASN A 117 4.61 -6.04 -3.31
N SER A 118 4.93 -6.66 -2.20
CA SER A 118 6.25 -7.19 -1.87
C SER A 118 6.19 -8.72 -1.89
N GLY A 119 7.04 -9.35 -2.71
CA GLY A 119 7.05 -10.80 -2.91
C GLY A 119 6.31 -11.26 -4.17
N ARG A 120 6.83 -12.31 -4.78
CA ARG A 120 6.30 -12.87 -6.06
C ARG A 120 4.91 -13.46 -5.91
N GLU A 121 4.61 -13.99 -4.75
CA GLU A 121 3.34 -14.62 -4.38
C GLU A 121 2.15 -13.65 -4.43
N VAL A 122 2.43 -12.38 -4.27
CA VAL A 122 1.42 -11.30 -4.35
C VAL A 122 1.53 -10.45 -5.61
N GLY A 123 2.28 -10.94 -6.61
CA GLY A 123 2.36 -10.34 -7.94
C GLY A 123 3.44 -9.28 -8.12
N ALA A 124 4.41 -9.16 -7.21
CA ALA A 124 5.63 -8.40 -7.47
C ALA A 124 6.45 -9.12 -8.55
N THR A 125 6.69 -8.44 -9.68
CA THR A 125 7.45 -9.00 -10.81
C THR A 125 8.92 -8.59 -10.81
N ILE A 126 9.30 -7.65 -9.96
CA ILE A 126 10.66 -7.12 -9.81
C ILE A 126 10.95 -7.06 -8.31
N ASP A 127 12.01 -7.74 -7.87
CA ASP A 127 12.39 -7.82 -6.45
C ASP A 127 13.01 -6.50 -5.90
N HIS A 128 13.36 -5.54 -6.77
CA HIS A 128 13.84 -4.23 -6.37
C HIS A 128 12.76 -3.46 -5.59
N PRO A 129 13.05 -2.85 -4.42
CA PRO A 129 12.03 -2.25 -3.57
C PRO A 129 11.30 -1.09 -4.26
N HIS A 130 10.01 -1.26 -4.47
CA HIS A 130 9.17 -0.26 -5.13
C HIS A 130 7.71 -0.39 -4.72
N GLY A 131 7.01 0.73 -4.78
CA GLY A 131 5.55 0.79 -4.73
C GLY A 131 4.98 1.47 -5.95
N GLN A 132 3.68 1.68 -5.95
CA GLN A 132 2.97 2.30 -7.05
C GLN A 132 1.95 3.32 -6.52
N ILE A 133 1.63 4.31 -7.36
CA ILE A 133 0.57 5.27 -7.09
C ILE A 133 -0.39 5.26 -8.28
N TYR A 134 -1.66 4.99 -8.02
CA TYR A 134 -2.72 5.06 -9.02
C TYR A 134 -3.70 6.17 -8.68
N ALA A 135 -4.01 7.01 -9.68
CA ALA A 135 -4.94 8.12 -9.56
C ALA A 135 -6.22 7.81 -10.37
N PHE A 136 -7.33 7.62 -9.66
CA PHE A 136 -8.63 7.28 -10.25
C PHE A 136 -9.45 8.54 -10.54
N ASP A 137 -10.23 8.52 -11.62
CA ASP A 137 -11.20 9.57 -11.99
C ASP A 137 -12.55 9.43 -11.27
N HIS A 138 -12.62 8.55 -10.30
CA HIS A 138 -13.77 8.30 -9.43
C HIS A 138 -13.28 7.78 -8.08
N VAL A 139 -14.12 7.77 -7.06
CA VAL A 139 -13.82 7.09 -5.79
C VAL A 139 -14.13 5.60 -5.96
N PRO A 140 -13.13 4.68 -5.88
CA PRO A 140 -13.36 3.25 -6.01
C PRO A 140 -14.33 2.71 -4.96
N ASP A 141 -15.01 1.60 -5.27
CA ASP A 141 -16.11 1.08 -4.45
C ASP A 141 -15.72 0.78 -2.99
N ARG A 142 -14.58 0.15 -2.76
CA ARG A 142 -14.16 -0.18 -1.38
C ARG A 142 -13.90 1.07 -0.52
N PRO A 143 -13.09 2.07 -0.94
CA PRO A 143 -12.99 3.35 -0.23
C PRO A 143 -14.33 4.06 -0.06
N ARG A 144 -15.17 4.10 -1.08
CA ARG A 144 -16.49 4.72 -1.02
C ARG A 144 -17.39 4.08 0.05
N ARG A 145 -17.44 2.75 0.11
CA ARG A 145 -18.22 2.02 1.14
C ARG A 145 -17.66 2.27 2.55
N ARG A 146 -16.34 2.34 2.71
CA ARG A 146 -15.73 2.65 4.02
C ARG A 146 -16.10 4.05 4.50
N LEU A 147 -16.07 5.03 3.61
CA LEU A 147 -16.51 6.40 3.91
C LEU A 147 -17.98 6.44 4.32
N ALA A 148 -18.87 5.90 3.48
CA ALA A 148 -20.31 5.87 3.76
C ALA A 148 -20.67 5.12 5.05
N ALA A 149 -19.88 4.11 5.44
CA ALA A 149 -20.06 3.40 6.69
C ALA A 149 -19.51 4.16 7.91
N GLY A 150 -18.86 5.32 7.72
CA GLY A 150 -18.24 6.08 8.80
C GLY A 150 -17.13 5.28 9.48
N TRP A 151 -16.29 4.61 8.69
CA TRP A 151 -15.20 3.79 9.23
C TRP A 151 -14.27 4.62 10.10
N LYS A 152 -13.91 4.07 11.24
CA LYS A 152 -12.95 4.63 12.20
C LYS A 152 -12.10 3.51 12.82
N PRO A 153 -10.91 3.84 13.36
CA PRO A 153 -10.04 2.87 14.02
C PRO A 153 -10.75 2.11 15.14
N ASP A 154 -10.44 0.83 15.23
CA ASP A 154 -10.85 0.00 16.36
C ASP A 154 -9.91 0.23 17.55
N SER A 155 -10.44 0.69 18.67
CA SER A 155 -9.68 1.01 19.88
C SER A 155 -9.56 -0.17 20.86
N THR A 156 -9.91 -1.39 20.44
CA THR A 156 -9.87 -2.58 21.30
C THR A 156 -8.42 -2.92 21.68
N SER A 157 -8.10 -2.82 22.96
CA SER A 157 -6.74 -3.06 23.49
C SER A 157 -6.20 -4.46 23.23
N GLU A 158 -7.08 -5.46 23.13
CA GLU A 158 -6.70 -6.85 22.87
C GLU A 158 -6.05 -7.03 21.49
N ARG A 159 -6.44 -6.20 20.50
CA ARG A 159 -5.89 -6.24 19.13
C ARG A 159 -4.82 -5.19 18.85
N LEU A 160 -4.41 -4.42 19.87
CA LEU A 160 -3.30 -3.48 19.76
C LEU A 160 -1.97 -4.24 19.63
N ILE A 161 -1.15 -3.86 18.65
CA ILE A 161 0.22 -4.37 18.45
C ILE A 161 1.22 -3.41 19.10
N VAL A 162 1.18 -2.15 18.66
CA VAL A 162 2.08 -1.08 19.13
C VAL A 162 1.42 0.28 19.00
N GLU A 163 1.75 1.17 19.91
CA GLU A 163 1.41 2.60 19.88
C GLU A 163 2.70 3.40 20.04
N SER A 164 2.93 4.38 19.19
CA SER A 164 4.10 5.26 19.23
C SER A 164 3.81 6.58 18.52
N ASP A 165 4.24 7.67 19.13
CA ASP A 165 4.28 9.02 18.54
C ASP A 165 2.97 9.46 17.85
N GLY A 166 1.82 9.15 18.48
CA GLY A 166 0.50 9.50 17.95
C GLY A 166 -0.04 8.56 16.88
N TRP A 167 0.56 7.39 16.71
CA TRP A 167 0.13 6.35 15.79
C TRP A 167 -0.10 5.03 16.51
N VAL A 168 -1.07 4.26 16.02
CA VAL A 168 -1.36 2.90 16.52
C VAL A 168 -1.34 1.90 15.37
N ALA A 169 -0.88 0.68 15.66
CA ALA A 169 -1.01 -0.47 14.79
C ALA A 169 -1.86 -1.54 15.50
N THR A 170 -2.87 -2.03 14.82
CA THR A 170 -3.83 -3.01 15.33
C THR A 170 -4.05 -4.14 14.35
N VAL A 171 -4.50 -5.29 14.84
CA VAL A 171 -5.07 -6.33 13.99
C VAL A 171 -6.56 -6.04 13.82
N PRO A 172 -7.09 -5.91 12.60
CA PRO A 172 -8.52 -5.70 12.39
C PRO A 172 -9.32 -6.93 12.86
N SER A 173 -10.54 -6.71 13.34
CA SER A 173 -11.42 -7.81 13.79
C SER A 173 -11.81 -8.78 12.69
N THR A 174 -11.71 -8.33 11.44
CA THR A 174 -12.05 -9.12 10.24
C THR A 174 -11.01 -8.91 9.15
N SER A 175 -10.57 -9.98 8.52
CA SER A 175 -9.69 -9.91 7.36
C SER A 175 -9.88 -11.15 6.47
N PRO A 176 -9.82 -11.01 5.14
CA PRO A 176 -9.76 -12.15 4.23
C PRO A 176 -8.36 -12.81 4.18
N TYR A 177 -7.39 -12.30 4.94
CA TYR A 177 -6.00 -12.79 4.97
C TYR A 177 -5.60 -13.27 6.37
N PRO A 178 -4.73 -14.30 6.48
CA PRO A 178 -4.26 -14.82 7.75
C PRO A 178 -3.49 -13.83 8.62
N LEU A 179 -2.78 -12.90 7.98
CA LEU A 179 -2.17 -11.76 8.64
C LEU A 179 -2.75 -10.48 8.05
N ALA A 180 -3.22 -9.61 8.92
CA ALA A 180 -3.64 -8.26 8.59
C ALA A 180 -3.27 -7.31 9.72
N VAL A 181 -2.79 -6.12 9.36
CA VAL A 181 -2.49 -5.04 10.29
C VAL A 181 -3.05 -3.74 9.69
N GLU A 182 -3.68 -2.93 10.53
CA GLU A 182 -4.05 -1.54 10.22
C GLU A 182 -3.15 -0.60 11.03
N ILE A 183 -2.61 0.42 10.36
CA ILE A 183 -1.86 1.52 10.99
C ILE A 183 -2.69 2.79 10.84
N THR A 184 -2.97 3.47 11.94
CA THR A 184 -3.83 4.66 11.99
C THR A 184 -3.24 5.73 12.89
N PRO A 185 -3.45 7.02 12.59
CA PRO A 185 -3.18 8.07 13.58
C PRO A 185 -4.20 7.96 14.73
N VAL A 186 -3.78 8.28 15.97
CA VAL A 186 -4.65 8.33 17.15
C VAL A 186 -5.66 9.46 17.00
N GLU A 187 -5.18 10.65 16.64
CA GLU A 187 -6.04 11.77 16.28
C GLU A 187 -6.41 11.68 14.79
N ARG A 188 -7.65 12.06 14.46
CA ARG A 188 -8.14 11.93 13.10
C ARG A 188 -7.40 12.83 12.12
N GLU A 189 -6.69 12.18 11.20
CA GLU A 189 -6.12 12.79 10.01
C GLU A 189 -6.82 12.21 8.78
N SER A 190 -7.07 13.03 7.76
CA SER A 190 -7.89 12.59 6.63
C SER A 190 -7.09 11.92 5.51
N ASP A 191 -5.83 12.30 5.36
CA ASP A 191 -4.97 11.89 4.24
C ASP A 191 -3.50 12.15 4.56
N LEU A 192 -2.61 11.62 3.74
CA LEU A 192 -1.16 11.77 3.90
C LEU A 192 -0.68 13.21 3.65
N VAL A 193 -1.44 13.99 2.85
CA VAL A 193 -1.08 15.37 2.52
C VAL A 193 -1.29 16.29 3.71
N SER A 194 -2.33 16.05 4.52
CA SER A 194 -2.65 16.84 5.72
C SER A 194 -1.64 16.69 6.85
N LEU A 195 -0.88 15.59 6.87
CA LEU A 195 0.13 15.35 7.91
C LEU A 195 1.27 16.36 7.84
N ASP A 196 1.70 16.85 9.00
CA ASP A 196 2.91 17.64 9.11
C ASP A 196 4.19 16.78 9.04
N THR A 197 5.36 17.42 9.07
CA THR A 197 6.66 16.73 8.96
C THR A 197 6.91 15.76 10.12
N GLN A 198 6.48 16.11 11.34
CA GLN A 198 6.64 15.26 12.52
C GLN A 198 5.73 14.04 12.42
N GLN A 199 4.47 14.24 12.06
CA GLN A 199 3.49 13.18 11.86
C GLN A 199 3.93 12.21 10.74
N ARG A 200 4.47 12.72 9.62
CA ARG A 200 5.01 11.87 8.53
C ARG A 200 6.21 11.05 8.97
N THR A 201 7.10 11.63 9.78
CA THR A 201 8.26 10.92 10.33
C THR A 201 7.80 9.81 11.28
N ALA A 202 6.87 10.12 12.19
CA ALA A 202 6.28 9.16 13.12
C ALA A 202 5.56 8.03 12.38
N PHE A 203 4.79 8.36 11.34
CA PHE A 203 4.16 7.37 10.46
C PHE A 203 5.18 6.43 9.82
N GLY A 204 6.26 6.96 9.25
CA GLY A 204 7.32 6.14 8.67
C GLY A 204 7.91 5.16 9.69
N ASN A 205 8.18 5.63 10.91
CA ASN A 205 8.75 4.81 11.98
C ASN A 205 7.83 3.66 12.40
N ILE A 206 6.53 3.92 12.64
CA ILE A 206 5.59 2.85 13.02
C ILE A 206 5.36 1.88 11.88
N LEU A 207 5.30 2.36 10.63
CA LEU A 207 5.19 1.50 9.44
C LEU A 207 6.38 0.54 9.36
N GLN A 208 7.58 1.04 9.56
CA GLN A 208 8.79 0.21 9.54
C GLN A 208 8.83 -0.77 10.71
N ASP A 209 8.43 -0.36 11.93
CA ASP A 209 8.36 -1.26 13.10
C ASP A 209 7.38 -2.41 12.84
N VAL A 210 6.20 -2.11 12.30
CA VAL A 210 5.19 -3.14 11.96
C VAL A 210 5.75 -4.14 10.93
N LEU A 211 6.39 -3.66 9.87
CA LEU A 211 6.98 -4.55 8.86
C LEU A 211 8.06 -5.44 9.44
N ARG A 212 8.92 -4.90 10.32
CA ARG A 212 9.94 -5.68 11.05
C ARG A 212 9.31 -6.72 11.97
N ARG A 213 8.21 -6.40 12.65
CA ARG A 213 7.47 -7.37 13.48
C ARG A 213 6.88 -8.49 12.64
N ILE A 214 6.38 -8.20 11.44
CA ILE A 214 5.88 -9.21 10.51
C ILE A 214 7.03 -10.14 10.07
N GLU A 215 8.21 -9.60 9.73
CA GLU A 215 9.38 -10.39 9.41
C GLU A 215 9.83 -11.26 10.61
N CYS A 216 9.85 -10.71 11.83
CA CYS A 216 10.19 -11.46 13.04
C CYS A 216 9.15 -12.57 13.34
N PHE A 217 7.86 -12.30 13.11
CA PHE A 217 6.78 -13.28 13.30
C PHE A 217 6.92 -14.49 12.39
N TYR A 218 7.30 -14.30 11.13
CA TYR A 218 7.52 -15.39 10.19
C TYR A 218 8.95 -15.95 10.24
N GLY A 219 9.92 -15.22 10.83
CA GLY A 219 11.33 -15.56 10.82
C GLY A 219 12.06 -15.22 9.51
N GLU A 220 11.37 -14.68 8.53
CA GLU A 220 11.88 -14.27 7.23
C GLU A 220 10.99 -13.20 6.60
N PRO A 221 11.46 -12.47 5.56
CA PRO A 221 10.61 -11.55 4.79
C PRO A 221 9.42 -12.26 4.18
N ALA A 222 8.21 -11.86 4.57
CA ALA A 222 6.97 -12.44 4.06
C ALA A 222 6.43 -11.63 2.87
N PRO A 223 5.72 -12.28 1.93
CA PRO A 223 4.99 -11.55 0.91
C PRO A 223 3.88 -10.72 1.54
N THR A 224 3.83 -9.44 1.19
CA THR A 224 2.83 -8.50 1.70
C THR A 224 2.20 -7.68 0.60
N MET A 225 0.93 -7.38 0.79
CA MET A 225 0.25 -6.29 0.08
C MET A 225 -0.03 -5.18 1.08
N MET A 226 0.30 -3.96 0.70
CA MET A 226 0.05 -2.76 1.48
C MET A 226 -0.70 -1.74 0.63
N TRP A 227 -1.67 -1.05 1.21
CA TRP A 227 -2.34 0.08 0.55
C TRP A 227 -2.79 1.13 1.54
N PHE A 228 -2.89 2.35 1.04
CA PHE A 228 -3.28 3.53 1.81
C PHE A 228 -4.74 3.87 1.52
N ASN A 229 -5.52 4.04 2.56
CA ASN A 229 -6.87 4.59 2.50
C ASN A 229 -6.81 6.05 2.97
N GLN A 230 -7.27 6.95 2.12
CA GLN A 230 -7.22 8.38 2.38
C GLN A 230 -8.46 9.08 1.81
N ARG A 231 -8.68 10.32 2.23
CA ARG A 231 -9.79 11.13 1.76
C ARG A 231 -9.75 11.28 0.24
N PRO A 232 -10.90 11.25 -0.47
CA PRO A 232 -10.98 11.60 -1.88
C PRO A 232 -10.45 13.02 -2.15
N MET A 233 -9.74 13.19 -3.25
CA MET A 233 -9.13 14.47 -3.63
C MET A 233 -10.00 15.17 -4.67
N VAL A 234 -11.19 15.60 -4.26
CA VAL A 234 -12.20 16.22 -5.12
C VAL A 234 -12.40 17.69 -4.76
N SER A 235 -12.99 18.45 -5.69
CA SER A 235 -13.39 19.83 -5.39
C SER A 235 -14.48 19.88 -4.30
N ASP A 236 -14.59 20.99 -3.58
CA ASP A 236 -15.57 21.18 -2.50
C ASP A 236 -17.00 20.88 -2.94
N LYS A 237 -17.38 21.23 -4.17
CA LYS A 237 -18.69 20.90 -4.72
C LYS A 237 -18.93 19.39 -4.79
N ARG A 238 -17.96 18.62 -5.22
CA ARG A 238 -18.06 17.16 -5.31
C ARG A 238 -17.89 16.48 -3.95
N ALA A 239 -17.13 17.11 -3.05
CA ALA A 239 -16.97 16.65 -1.68
C ALA A 239 -18.31 16.50 -0.95
N SER A 240 -19.21 17.46 -1.15
CA SER A 240 -20.57 17.42 -0.55
C SER A 240 -21.47 16.31 -1.12
N GLU A 241 -21.10 15.71 -2.24
CA GLU A 241 -21.83 14.60 -2.87
C GLU A 241 -21.32 13.22 -2.41
N ILE A 242 -20.19 13.18 -1.68
CA ILE A 242 -19.57 11.95 -1.18
C ILE A 242 -19.96 11.74 0.27
N GLU A 243 -20.76 10.72 0.54
CA GLU A 243 -21.15 10.34 1.90
C GLU A 243 -19.92 9.99 2.75
N GLY A 244 -19.83 10.57 3.96
CA GLY A 244 -18.71 10.36 4.88
C GLY A 244 -17.41 11.09 4.50
N TYR A 245 -17.41 11.98 3.51
CA TYR A 245 -16.21 12.68 3.06
C TYR A 245 -15.45 13.38 4.20
N ASN A 246 -16.16 14.09 5.08
CA ASN A 246 -15.58 14.82 6.20
C ASN A 246 -15.14 13.93 7.35
N ASP A 247 -15.60 12.68 7.37
CA ASP A 247 -15.27 11.69 8.39
C ASP A 247 -14.13 10.77 7.95
N ALA A 248 -13.54 11.03 6.79
CA ALA A 248 -12.41 10.28 6.29
C ALA A 248 -11.29 10.20 7.34
N TRP A 249 -10.77 9.00 7.55
CA TRP A 249 -9.68 8.73 8.47
C TRP A 249 -8.56 7.99 7.75
N PHE A 250 -7.40 8.60 7.70
CA PHE A 250 -6.22 8.01 7.07
C PHE A 250 -5.83 6.70 7.75
N ASN A 251 -5.58 5.67 6.97
CA ASN A 251 -5.02 4.44 7.48
C ASN A 251 -4.24 3.68 6.40
N VAL A 252 -3.35 2.81 6.84
CA VAL A 252 -2.63 1.88 5.98
C VAL A 252 -2.98 0.46 6.38
N GLU A 253 -3.36 -0.34 5.42
CA GLU A 253 -3.57 -1.78 5.60
C GLU A 253 -2.39 -2.56 5.04
N ILE A 254 -1.91 -3.53 5.80
CA ILE A 254 -0.85 -4.47 5.42
C ILE A 254 -1.41 -5.87 5.62
N VAL A 255 -1.36 -6.69 4.58
CA VAL A 255 -1.81 -8.08 4.66
C VAL A 255 -0.77 -9.03 4.10
N SER A 256 -0.72 -10.25 4.62
CA SER A 256 0.04 -11.36 4.05
C SER A 256 -0.85 -12.55 3.78
N PRO A 257 -0.73 -13.20 2.62
CA PRO A 257 -1.43 -14.45 2.33
C PRO A 257 -0.81 -15.68 3.01
N TRP A 258 0.33 -15.55 3.68
CA TRP A 258 0.96 -16.66 4.38
C TRP A 258 0.20 -17.03 5.65
N ARG A 259 -0.21 -18.31 5.78
CA ARG A 259 -0.71 -18.89 7.03
C ARG A 259 0.41 -19.46 7.91
N ALA A 260 1.57 -19.70 7.33
CA ALA A 260 2.83 -20.08 7.95
C ALA A 260 3.96 -19.72 6.96
N PRO A 261 5.23 -19.67 7.37
CA PRO A 261 6.35 -19.41 6.47
C PRO A 261 6.29 -20.32 5.23
N ASN A 262 6.32 -19.71 4.05
CA ASN A 262 6.23 -20.39 2.74
C ASN A 262 4.93 -21.20 2.49
N VAL A 263 3.88 -21.01 3.30
CA VAL A 263 2.60 -21.69 3.14
C VAL A 263 1.50 -20.71 2.83
N MET A 264 1.12 -20.63 1.56
CA MET A 264 0.06 -19.76 1.08
C MET A 264 -1.34 -20.16 1.56
N ARG A 265 -2.14 -19.16 1.89
CA ARG A 265 -3.58 -19.28 1.95
C ARG A 265 -4.16 -18.77 0.63
N TYR A 266 -4.85 -19.62 -0.08
CA TYR A 266 -5.55 -19.24 -1.30
C TYR A 266 -7.02 -18.96 -1.00
N ILE A 267 -7.58 -17.94 -1.66
CA ILE A 267 -9.02 -17.69 -1.65
C ILE A 267 -9.66 -18.78 -2.53
N ALA A 268 -10.57 -19.56 -1.96
CA ALA A 268 -11.18 -20.72 -2.60
C ALA A 268 -12.54 -20.37 -3.24
N ALA A 269 -13.08 -21.31 -4.03
CA ALA A 269 -14.30 -21.08 -4.81
C ALA A 269 -15.51 -20.71 -3.94
N ALA A 270 -15.66 -21.30 -2.74
CA ALA A 270 -16.74 -20.95 -1.81
C ALA A 270 -16.68 -19.49 -1.38
N GLU A 271 -15.48 -19.01 -1.06
CA GLU A 271 -15.25 -17.62 -0.59
C GLU A 271 -15.50 -16.61 -1.71
N VAL A 272 -15.06 -16.93 -2.94
CA VAL A 272 -15.33 -16.09 -4.11
C VAL A 272 -16.83 -16.05 -4.42
N ALA A 273 -17.53 -17.20 -4.33
CA ALA A 273 -18.94 -17.31 -4.66
C ALA A 273 -19.85 -16.60 -3.64
N THR A 274 -19.48 -16.59 -2.37
CA THR A 274 -20.31 -16.07 -1.27
C THR A 274 -19.83 -14.71 -0.73
N ASN A 275 -18.61 -14.31 -1.04
CA ASN A 275 -17.90 -13.18 -0.41
C ASN A 275 -17.81 -13.30 1.12
N GLU A 276 -17.78 -14.55 1.62
CA GLU A 276 -17.52 -14.91 3.03
C GLU A 276 -16.20 -15.66 3.14
N PHE A 277 -15.34 -15.29 4.09
CA PHE A 277 -13.97 -15.76 4.19
C PHE A 277 -13.76 -16.65 5.42
N PHE A 278 -13.02 -17.75 5.25
CA PHE A 278 -12.73 -18.72 6.31
C PHE A 278 -11.27 -18.60 6.71
N ILE A 279 -10.98 -17.94 7.83
CA ILE A 279 -9.63 -17.63 8.30
C ILE A 279 -9.31 -18.44 9.56
N PRO A 280 -8.21 -19.21 9.58
CA PRO A 280 -7.83 -20.05 10.72
C PRO A 280 -7.04 -19.28 11.80
N VAL A 281 -7.18 -17.95 11.86
CA VAL A 281 -6.41 -17.09 12.75
C VAL A 281 -7.37 -16.27 13.61
N VAL A 282 -7.17 -16.32 14.93
CA VAL A 282 -7.87 -15.47 15.89
C VAL A 282 -7.14 -14.13 15.95
N PRO A 283 -7.81 -12.99 15.65
CA PRO A 283 -7.16 -11.67 15.57
C PRO A 283 -6.43 -11.26 16.84
N GLU A 284 -7.01 -11.54 18.02
CA GLU A 284 -6.43 -11.22 19.33
C GLU A 284 -5.14 -12.01 19.59
N GLU A 285 -5.10 -13.28 19.19
CA GLU A 285 -3.88 -14.11 19.28
C GLU A 285 -2.80 -13.62 18.33
N LEU A 286 -3.18 -13.24 17.11
CA LEU A 286 -2.25 -12.66 16.14
C LEU A 286 -1.64 -11.36 16.68
N ALA A 287 -2.47 -10.48 17.23
CA ALA A 287 -2.00 -9.23 17.84
C ALA A 287 -1.01 -9.49 19.00
N ALA A 288 -1.31 -10.46 19.86
CA ALA A 288 -0.41 -10.85 20.95
C ALA A 288 0.95 -11.36 20.43
N LYS A 289 0.94 -12.18 19.36
CA LYS A 289 2.15 -12.70 18.73
C LYS A 289 2.96 -11.59 18.07
N LEU A 290 2.33 -10.68 17.31
CA LEU A 290 3.00 -9.54 16.68
C LEU A 290 3.54 -8.55 17.71
N ARG A 291 2.83 -8.34 18.82
CA ARG A 291 3.31 -7.53 19.96
C ARG A 291 4.58 -8.12 20.56
N GLY A 292 4.67 -9.44 20.69
CA GLY A 292 5.83 -10.16 21.18
C GLY A 292 6.98 -10.30 20.17
N ALA A 293 6.72 -10.12 18.88
CA ALA A 293 7.71 -10.20 17.81
C ALA A 293 8.52 -8.90 17.71
N VAL A 294 9.30 -8.59 18.76
CA VAL A 294 10.08 -7.36 18.83
C VAL A 294 11.34 -7.49 17.97
N PRO A 295 11.57 -6.58 17.01
CA PRO A 295 12.79 -6.58 16.23
C PRO A 295 14.03 -6.39 17.14
N PRO A 296 15.16 -7.04 16.86
CA PRO A 296 16.39 -6.76 17.57
C PRO A 296 16.72 -5.26 17.44
N GLN A 297 17.07 -4.63 18.58
CA GLN A 297 17.47 -3.23 18.57
C GLN A 297 18.71 -3.10 17.66
N SER A 298 18.65 -2.17 16.71
CA SER A 298 19.80 -1.84 15.88
C SER A 298 20.94 -1.35 16.80
N THR A 299 21.96 -2.17 16.94
CA THR A 299 23.20 -1.73 17.59
C THR A 299 23.78 -0.60 16.73
N PRO A 300 24.05 0.58 17.28
CA PRO A 300 24.66 1.64 16.50
C PRO A 300 25.99 1.13 15.95
N PRO A 301 26.37 1.48 14.71
CA PRO A 301 27.63 1.06 14.15
C PRO A 301 28.75 1.51 15.09
N THR A 302 29.53 0.56 15.57
CA THR A 302 30.79 0.85 16.26
C THR A 302 31.67 1.68 15.33
N ARG A 303 32.00 2.89 15.76
CA ARG A 303 32.87 3.83 15.03
C ARG A 303 34.26 3.24 14.85
#